data_331ede7e98177d418c2cbf495ec6408c
#
_entry.id   331ede7e98177d418c2cbf495ec6408c
#
_cell.length_a   1.000
_cell.length_b   1.000
_cell.length_c   1.000
_cell.angle_alpha   90.00
_cell.angle_beta   90.00
_cell.angle_gamma   90.00
#
_symmetry.space_group_name_H-M   'P 1'
#
loop_
_entity.id
_entity.type
_entity.pdbx_description
1 polymer ?
#
loop_
_entity_poly.entity_id
_entity_poly.type
_entity_poly.pdbx_seq_one_letter_code
_entity_poly.pdbx_strand_id
1 'polypeptide(L)'
;MIVDYAVMASDDNELYLDFWLPVSKLWKERIGVTPVLLYFGEGNPSEEYGIVVKMKSNKNLPLATCWARYWWAGQQEDKVTIISDIDMLPFSSWYLTEQVARFDNDKYIHINPCIDTYSRLPSCYHIASGYSYKKALQLHDNFQDSLDYLLSQRYDNSTCYIKGVGNDKWCYDEYHATELLLKYKDLIMVNRIGGQSGHRIDRTDWTYDIDKIKSGYYYDSHSIRPYKQNKDAIDKL
;
A
#
# COMPACT_ATOMS: atom_id res chain seq x y z
N MET A 1 -10.57 -8.97 -12.92
CA MET A 1 -9.70 -9.55 -11.86
C MET A 1 -10.42 -9.59 -10.52
N ILE A 2 -10.09 -10.54 -9.65
CA ILE A 2 -10.64 -10.64 -8.29
C ILE A 2 -9.46 -10.49 -7.33
N VAL A 3 -9.55 -9.55 -6.39
CA VAL A 3 -8.45 -9.28 -5.45
C VAL A 3 -8.46 -10.33 -4.33
N ASP A 4 -7.36 -11.08 -4.20
CA ASP A 4 -7.17 -12.13 -3.18
C ASP A 4 -6.57 -11.57 -1.89
N TYR A 5 -5.55 -10.71 -2.01
CA TYR A 5 -4.75 -10.22 -0.89
C TYR A 5 -4.63 -8.70 -0.85
N ALA A 6 -4.64 -8.14 0.37
CA ALA A 6 -4.24 -6.77 0.64
C ALA A 6 -2.93 -6.79 1.42
N VAL A 7 -1.83 -6.39 0.79
CA VAL A 7 -0.51 -6.47 1.39
C VAL A 7 -0.06 -5.13 1.96
N MET A 8 0.36 -5.17 3.20
CA MET A 8 0.93 -4.08 3.97
C MET A 8 2.28 -4.52 4.56
N ALA A 9 3.08 -3.58 5.02
CA ALA A 9 4.34 -3.92 5.67
C ALA A 9 4.61 -2.98 6.85
N SER A 10 5.31 -3.50 7.86
CA SER A 10 5.77 -2.72 9.02
C SER A 10 7.00 -3.39 9.63
N ASP A 11 7.76 -2.58 10.36
CA ASP A 11 8.72 -3.02 11.37
C ASP A 11 8.10 -2.88 12.79
N ASP A 12 8.94 -2.84 13.83
CA ASP A 12 8.51 -2.64 15.21
C ASP A 12 8.12 -1.17 15.54
N ASN A 13 8.09 -0.28 14.54
CA ASN A 13 7.71 1.11 14.75
C ASN A 13 6.22 1.22 15.10
N GLU A 14 5.92 1.54 16.36
CA GLU A 14 4.55 1.67 16.88
C GLU A 14 3.69 2.71 16.14
N LEU A 15 4.31 3.70 15.49
CA LEU A 15 3.58 4.68 14.66
C LEU A 15 2.83 4.03 13.50
N TYR A 16 3.25 2.83 13.09
CA TYR A 16 2.68 2.07 11.99
C TYR A 16 2.10 0.74 12.45
N LEU A 17 2.88 -0.08 13.18
CA LEU A 17 2.49 -1.43 13.54
C LEU A 17 1.17 -1.50 14.32
N ASP A 18 0.89 -0.51 15.16
CA ASP A 18 -0.35 -0.46 15.95
C ASP A 18 -1.62 -0.38 15.08
N PHE A 19 -1.51 0.03 13.81
CA PHE A 19 -2.64 0.01 12.87
C PHE A 19 -2.96 -1.39 12.34
N TRP A 20 -2.07 -2.38 12.51
CA TRP A 20 -2.28 -3.69 11.92
C TRP A 20 -3.63 -4.31 12.30
N LEU A 21 -3.98 -4.32 13.59
CA LEU A 21 -5.22 -4.95 14.03
C LEU A 21 -6.47 -4.28 13.44
N PRO A 22 -6.68 -2.95 13.55
CA PRO A 22 -7.85 -2.31 12.97
C PRO A 22 -7.88 -2.37 11.43
N VAL A 23 -6.75 -2.20 10.75
CA VAL A 23 -6.73 -2.24 9.29
C VAL A 23 -6.99 -3.63 8.74
N SER A 24 -6.39 -4.67 9.34
CA SER A 24 -6.61 -6.06 8.92
C SER A 24 -8.07 -6.48 9.13
N LYS A 25 -8.69 -6.06 10.24
CA LYS A 25 -10.11 -6.28 10.47
C LYS A 25 -10.97 -5.71 9.35
N LEU A 26 -10.74 -4.45 8.98
CA LEU A 26 -11.52 -3.80 7.92
C LEU A 26 -11.30 -4.45 6.55
N TRP A 27 -10.07 -4.80 6.19
CA TRP A 27 -9.82 -5.56 4.95
C TRP A 27 -10.56 -6.90 4.94
N LYS A 28 -10.55 -7.62 6.06
CA LYS A 28 -11.18 -8.94 6.15
C LYS A 28 -12.71 -8.86 6.18
N GLU A 29 -13.26 -8.04 7.09
CA GLU A 29 -14.70 -8.05 7.39
C GLU A 29 -15.49 -7.13 6.46
N ARG A 30 -14.94 -5.97 6.09
CA ARG A 30 -15.66 -4.97 5.31
C ARG A 30 -15.40 -5.09 3.81
N ILE A 31 -14.14 -5.35 3.41
CA ILE A 31 -13.78 -5.45 1.99
C ILE A 31 -13.84 -6.87 1.48
N GLY A 32 -13.66 -7.87 2.35
CA GLY A 32 -13.70 -9.29 1.98
C GLY A 32 -12.40 -9.81 1.36
N VAL A 33 -11.28 -9.08 1.55
CA VAL A 33 -9.95 -9.43 1.03
C VAL A 33 -9.07 -9.92 2.18
N THR A 34 -8.22 -10.92 1.95
CA THR A 34 -7.31 -11.42 2.98
C THR A 34 -6.14 -10.44 3.18
N PRO A 35 -6.02 -9.80 4.36
CA PRO A 35 -4.90 -8.92 4.64
C PRO A 35 -3.63 -9.71 4.95
N VAL A 36 -2.48 -9.20 4.51
CA VAL A 36 -1.16 -9.77 4.73
C VAL A 36 -0.23 -8.69 5.27
N LEU A 37 0.41 -8.95 6.41
CA LEU A 37 1.46 -8.12 6.98
C LEU A 37 2.82 -8.74 6.69
N LEU A 38 3.67 -8.01 5.97
CA LEU A 38 5.09 -8.32 5.86
C LEU A 38 5.81 -7.65 7.03
N TYR A 39 6.23 -8.45 7.99
CA TYR A 39 6.71 -7.93 9.27
C TYR A 39 8.21 -8.08 9.45
N PHE A 40 8.90 -6.96 9.62
CA PHE A 40 10.34 -6.83 9.79
C PHE A 40 10.77 -6.57 11.24
N GLY A 41 10.13 -7.24 12.19
CA GLY A 41 10.41 -7.09 13.62
C GLY A 41 10.52 -8.42 14.34
N GLU A 42 10.82 -8.32 15.65
CA GLU A 42 10.99 -9.50 16.52
C GLU A 42 9.70 -9.88 17.28
N GLY A 43 8.71 -8.97 17.34
CA GLY A 43 7.43 -9.21 17.99
C GLY A 43 6.57 -10.28 17.30
N ASN A 44 5.35 -10.46 17.79
CA ASN A 44 4.34 -11.37 17.22
C ASN A 44 3.03 -10.60 17.01
N PRO A 45 2.86 -9.90 15.89
CA PRO A 45 1.60 -9.27 15.56
C PRO A 45 0.46 -10.28 15.50
N SER A 46 -0.76 -9.84 15.82
CA SER A 46 -1.94 -10.72 15.82
C SER A 46 -2.24 -11.26 14.41
N GLU A 47 -2.59 -12.54 14.33
CA GLU A 47 -3.08 -13.20 13.10
C GLU A 47 -4.61 -13.37 13.10
N GLU A 48 -5.34 -12.67 13.97
CA GLU A 48 -6.79 -12.79 14.13
C GLU A 48 -7.56 -12.51 12.84
N TYR A 49 -7.14 -11.49 12.09
CA TYR A 49 -7.83 -11.09 10.85
C TYR A 49 -7.02 -11.33 9.58
N GLY A 50 -5.74 -11.67 9.67
CA GLY A 50 -4.89 -11.78 8.49
C GLY A 50 -3.65 -12.64 8.70
N ILE A 51 -2.83 -12.70 7.68
CA ILE A 51 -1.60 -13.49 7.64
C ILE A 51 -0.42 -12.60 8.01
N VAL A 52 0.47 -13.07 8.89
CA VAL A 52 1.74 -12.41 9.20
C VAL A 52 2.90 -13.20 8.59
N VAL A 53 3.64 -12.55 7.70
CA VAL A 53 4.83 -13.11 7.06
C VAL A 53 6.06 -12.43 7.64
N LYS A 54 6.88 -13.20 8.38
CA LYS A 54 8.15 -12.69 8.91
C LYS A 54 9.15 -12.46 7.79
N MET A 55 9.68 -11.25 7.73
CA MET A 55 10.68 -10.81 6.76
C MET A 55 11.96 -10.42 7.46
N LYS A 56 13.08 -10.46 6.73
CA LYS A 56 14.38 -9.98 7.23
C LYS A 56 15.05 -9.11 6.17
N SER A 57 15.71 -8.05 6.63
CA SER A 57 16.61 -7.27 5.81
C SER A 57 17.80 -6.81 6.65
N ASN A 58 18.97 -6.83 6.06
CA ASN A 58 20.20 -6.30 6.65
C ASN A 58 20.55 -4.90 6.13
N LYS A 59 19.70 -4.32 5.29
CA LYS A 59 19.93 -3.03 4.62
C LYS A 59 18.67 -2.17 4.66
N ASN A 60 18.87 -0.87 4.91
CA ASN A 60 17.87 0.19 4.77
C ASN A 60 16.42 -0.25 5.12
N LEU A 61 16.17 -0.55 6.37
CA LEU A 61 14.92 -1.15 6.84
C LEU A 61 13.66 -0.40 6.37
N PRO A 62 13.58 0.96 6.40
CA PRO A 62 12.41 1.67 5.90
C PRO A 62 12.11 1.39 4.41
N LEU A 63 13.14 1.42 3.55
CA LEU A 63 12.96 1.11 2.13
C LEU A 63 12.67 -0.38 1.91
N ALA A 64 13.32 -1.27 2.67
CA ALA A 64 13.05 -2.70 2.62
C ALA A 64 11.58 -3.00 2.93
N THR A 65 11.03 -2.36 3.97
CA THR A 65 9.62 -2.48 4.35
C THR A 65 8.69 -2.00 3.22
N CYS A 66 8.97 -0.86 2.60
CA CYS A 66 8.18 -0.35 1.49
C CYS A 66 8.26 -1.27 0.25
N TRP A 67 9.48 -1.68 -0.14
CA TRP A 67 9.71 -2.49 -1.34
C TRP A 67 9.20 -3.93 -1.21
N ALA A 68 9.19 -4.49 -0.01
CA ALA A 68 8.73 -5.86 0.23
C ALA A 68 7.30 -6.10 -0.24
N ARG A 69 6.43 -5.10 -0.20
CA ARG A 69 5.04 -5.21 -0.66
C ARG A 69 4.97 -5.55 -2.15
N TYR A 70 5.75 -4.86 -2.96
CA TYR A 70 5.84 -5.13 -4.40
C TYR A 70 6.48 -6.50 -4.68
N TRP A 71 7.59 -6.79 -3.97
CA TRP A 71 8.27 -8.06 -4.15
C TRP A 71 7.38 -9.24 -3.77
N TRP A 72 6.76 -9.21 -2.60
CA TRP A 72 5.89 -10.28 -2.13
C TRP A 72 4.69 -10.48 -3.08
N ALA A 73 4.05 -9.40 -3.52
CA ALA A 73 2.98 -9.46 -4.50
C ALA A 73 3.43 -10.19 -5.79
N GLY A 74 4.64 -9.91 -6.27
CA GLY A 74 5.22 -10.58 -7.43
C GLY A 74 5.52 -12.07 -7.25
N GLN A 75 5.62 -12.56 -6.00
CA GLN A 75 5.80 -13.99 -5.73
C GLN A 75 4.48 -14.77 -5.69
N GLN A 76 3.34 -14.10 -5.75
CA GLN A 76 2.00 -14.71 -5.66
C GLN A 76 1.42 -15.03 -7.05
N GLU A 77 2.19 -15.56 -7.96
CA GLU A 77 1.94 -15.80 -9.41
C GLU A 77 0.49 -15.55 -9.88
N ASP A 78 -0.44 -16.47 -9.58
CA ASP A 78 -1.83 -16.43 -10.06
C ASP A 78 -2.78 -15.61 -9.17
N LYS A 79 -2.30 -15.06 -8.04
CA LYS A 79 -3.11 -14.28 -7.12
C LYS A 79 -3.06 -12.80 -7.44
N VAL A 80 -4.19 -12.14 -7.28
CA VAL A 80 -4.28 -10.69 -7.43
C VAL A 80 -4.10 -10.03 -6.06
N THR A 81 -3.14 -9.12 -5.99
CA THR A 81 -2.79 -8.41 -4.76
C THR A 81 -3.02 -6.92 -4.92
N ILE A 82 -3.60 -6.29 -3.89
CA ILE A 82 -3.62 -4.83 -3.72
C ILE A 82 -2.57 -4.42 -2.69
N ILE A 83 -1.70 -3.46 -3.06
CA ILE A 83 -0.75 -2.85 -2.12
C ILE A 83 -1.43 -1.69 -1.41
N SER A 84 -1.32 -1.66 -0.07
CA SER A 84 -1.84 -0.59 0.78
C SER A 84 -0.80 -0.17 1.82
N ASP A 85 -0.91 1.06 2.32
CA ASP A 85 -0.19 1.47 3.52
C ASP A 85 -0.94 0.98 4.76
N ILE A 86 -0.20 0.67 5.82
CA ILE A 86 -0.78 0.07 7.02
C ILE A 86 -1.66 1.06 7.82
N ASP A 87 -1.48 2.36 7.63
CA ASP A 87 -2.30 3.42 8.22
C ASP A 87 -3.43 3.93 7.31
N MET A 88 -3.73 3.16 6.25
CA MET A 88 -4.84 3.40 5.33
C MET A 88 -6.00 2.46 5.64
N LEU A 89 -7.05 2.98 6.31
CA LEU A 89 -8.24 2.19 6.63
C LEU A 89 -9.18 2.12 5.41
N PRO A 90 -9.51 0.91 4.91
CA PRO A 90 -10.37 0.74 3.73
C PRO A 90 -11.85 0.81 4.12
N PHE A 91 -12.66 1.56 3.35
CA PHE A 91 -14.10 1.69 3.62
C PHE A 91 -15.01 1.26 2.47
N SER A 92 -14.52 1.26 1.23
CA SER A 92 -15.34 0.99 0.05
C SER A 92 -14.81 -0.18 -0.77
N SER A 93 -15.55 -1.29 -0.78
CA SER A 93 -15.28 -2.43 -1.67
C SER A 93 -15.40 -2.02 -3.14
N TRP A 94 -16.39 -1.18 -3.46
CA TRP A 94 -16.52 -0.65 -4.81
C TRP A 94 -15.24 0.02 -5.30
N TYR A 95 -14.65 0.89 -4.49
CA TYR A 95 -13.46 1.64 -4.87
C TYR A 95 -12.20 0.76 -4.95
N LEU A 96 -12.05 -0.18 -4.02
CA LEU A 96 -10.80 -0.95 -3.86
C LEU A 96 -10.78 -2.24 -4.68
N THR A 97 -11.95 -2.86 -4.92
CA THR A 97 -12.03 -4.20 -5.52
C THR A 97 -13.04 -4.31 -6.66
N GLU A 98 -14.26 -3.78 -6.53
CA GLU A 98 -15.32 -4.05 -7.51
C GLU A 98 -15.07 -3.31 -8.83
N GLN A 99 -14.61 -2.04 -8.79
CA GLN A 99 -14.31 -1.29 -10.02
C GLN A 99 -13.21 -1.92 -10.87
N VAL A 100 -12.31 -2.72 -10.25
CA VAL A 100 -11.22 -3.38 -10.97
C VAL A 100 -11.61 -4.76 -11.50
N ALA A 101 -12.76 -5.31 -11.07
CA ALA A 101 -13.24 -6.61 -11.49
C ALA A 101 -13.45 -6.73 -13.02
N ARG A 102 -13.69 -5.61 -13.70
CA ARG A 102 -13.86 -5.52 -15.16
C ARG A 102 -12.57 -5.71 -15.97
N PHE A 103 -11.41 -5.68 -15.34
CA PHE A 103 -10.12 -5.81 -16.02
C PHE A 103 -9.59 -7.23 -15.95
N ASP A 104 -8.85 -7.63 -16.99
CA ASP A 104 -8.20 -8.93 -17.05
C ASP A 104 -6.98 -8.99 -16.12
N ASN A 105 -6.59 -10.21 -15.70
CA ASN A 105 -5.47 -10.42 -14.76
C ASN A 105 -4.08 -10.08 -15.34
N ASP A 106 -3.97 -9.88 -16.66
CA ASP A 106 -2.73 -9.42 -17.32
C ASP A 106 -2.49 -7.92 -17.17
N LYS A 107 -3.46 -7.15 -16.68
CA LYS A 107 -3.35 -5.71 -16.45
C LYS A 107 -2.69 -5.39 -15.11
N TYR A 108 -2.02 -4.24 -15.09
CA TYR A 108 -1.53 -3.61 -13.89
C TYR A 108 -2.34 -2.33 -13.63
N ILE A 109 -3.04 -2.27 -12.51
CA ILE A 109 -3.94 -1.16 -12.18
C ILE A 109 -3.27 -0.29 -11.11
N HIS A 110 -3.25 1.02 -11.33
CA HIS A 110 -2.96 1.98 -10.28
C HIS A 110 -4.19 2.86 -10.03
N ILE A 111 -4.69 2.85 -8.80
CA ILE A 111 -5.80 3.70 -8.38
C ILE A 111 -5.25 4.97 -7.76
N ASN A 112 -5.79 6.13 -8.18
CA ASN A 112 -5.40 7.44 -7.69
C ASN A 112 -3.98 7.87 -8.11
N PRO A 113 -3.66 7.89 -9.40
CA PRO A 113 -2.36 8.33 -9.88
C PRO A 113 -2.19 9.83 -9.65
N CYS A 114 -1.39 10.19 -8.65
CA CYS A 114 -1.09 11.60 -8.32
C CYS A 114 0.17 12.09 -9.04
N ILE A 115 0.42 11.60 -10.24
CA ILE A 115 1.67 11.83 -10.97
C ILE A 115 1.91 13.32 -11.26
N ASP A 116 0.86 14.07 -11.54
CA ASP A 116 0.93 15.52 -11.79
C ASP A 116 1.31 16.30 -10.52
N THR A 117 1.03 15.75 -9.35
CA THR A 117 1.32 16.39 -8.06
C THR A 117 2.70 16.02 -7.52
N TYR A 118 3.08 14.74 -7.63
CA TYR A 118 4.27 14.20 -6.98
C TYR A 118 5.35 13.72 -7.93
N SER A 119 5.13 13.77 -9.23
CA SER A 119 6.02 13.19 -10.27
C SER A 119 6.29 11.70 -10.06
N ARG A 120 5.43 11.01 -9.31
CA ARG A 120 5.50 9.58 -9.02
C ARG A 120 4.12 9.00 -8.69
N LEU A 121 4.00 7.69 -8.84
CA LEU A 121 2.83 6.92 -8.42
C LEU A 121 2.99 6.56 -6.93
N PRO A 122 2.07 6.99 -6.06
CA PRO A 122 2.08 6.58 -4.65
C PRO A 122 2.01 5.06 -4.50
N SER A 123 2.59 4.50 -3.44
CA SER A 123 2.54 3.05 -3.17
C SER A 123 1.12 2.50 -2.99
N CYS A 124 0.16 3.31 -2.55
CA CYS A 124 -1.26 2.92 -2.44
C CYS A 124 -2.09 3.63 -3.53
N TYR A 125 -2.86 2.96 -4.39
CA TYR A 125 -3.05 1.52 -4.42
C TYR A 125 -2.58 0.96 -5.76
N HIS A 126 -1.73 -0.03 -5.72
CA HIS A 126 -1.37 -0.83 -6.90
C HIS A 126 -2.11 -2.16 -6.84
N ILE A 127 -2.67 -2.63 -7.96
CA ILE A 127 -3.43 -3.87 -8.05
C ILE A 127 -3.01 -4.62 -9.31
N ALA A 128 -2.53 -5.85 -9.14
CA ALA A 128 -2.19 -6.71 -10.26
C ALA A 128 -2.09 -8.18 -9.82
N SER A 129 -2.02 -9.10 -10.78
CA SER A 129 -1.58 -10.47 -10.52
C SER A 129 -0.08 -10.49 -10.19
N GLY A 130 0.37 -11.52 -9.47
CA GLY A 130 1.80 -11.68 -9.17
C GLY A 130 2.65 -11.73 -10.44
N TYR A 131 2.16 -12.39 -11.49
CA TYR A 131 2.81 -12.38 -12.80
C TYR A 131 3.00 -10.96 -13.34
N SER A 132 1.95 -10.11 -13.28
CA SER A 132 2.01 -8.73 -13.75
C SER A 132 2.92 -7.86 -12.90
N TYR A 133 2.92 -8.04 -11.55
CA TYR A 133 3.88 -7.39 -10.66
C TYR A 133 5.32 -7.72 -11.03
N LYS A 134 5.63 -9.03 -11.13
CA LYS A 134 6.99 -9.51 -11.43
C LYS A 134 7.50 -8.98 -12.76
N LYS A 135 6.65 -9.03 -13.78
CA LYS A 135 6.99 -8.59 -15.14
C LYS A 135 7.13 -7.07 -15.24
N ALA A 136 6.14 -6.32 -14.69
CA ALA A 136 6.11 -4.85 -14.79
C ALA A 136 7.25 -4.19 -14.03
N LEU A 137 7.58 -4.71 -12.83
CA LEU A 137 8.59 -4.14 -11.93
C LEU A 137 9.94 -4.86 -12.01
N GLN A 138 10.10 -5.84 -12.91
CA GLN A 138 11.35 -6.60 -13.11
C GLN A 138 11.90 -7.20 -11.81
N LEU A 139 10.99 -7.77 -10.99
CA LEU A 139 11.32 -8.26 -9.66
C LEU A 139 12.17 -9.54 -9.73
N HIS A 140 13.21 -9.61 -8.91
CA HIS A 140 14.01 -10.81 -8.70
C HIS A 140 13.27 -11.84 -7.84
N ASP A 141 13.66 -13.12 -7.97
CA ASP A 141 13.07 -14.18 -7.14
C ASP A 141 13.46 -14.06 -5.68
N ASN A 142 14.67 -13.61 -5.41
CA ASN A 142 15.16 -13.36 -4.05
C ASN A 142 14.88 -11.91 -3.62
N PHE A 143 14.36 -11.72 -2.39
CA PHE A 143 14.04 -10.38 -1.87
C PHE A 143 15.27 -9.50 -1.74
N GLN A 144 16.38 -10.04 -1.21
CA GLN A 144 17.58 -9.25 -0.99
C GLN A 144 18.19 -8.78 -2.32
N ASP A 145 18.19 -9.63 -3.35
CA ASP A 145 18.68 -9.27 -4.69
C ASP A 145 17.81 -8.16 -5.31
N SER A 146 16.48 -8.26 -5.12
CA SER A 146 15.54 -7.23 -5.58
C SER A 146 15.75 -5.89 -4.85
N LEU A 147 16.00 -5.92 -3.54
CA LEU A 147 16.30 -4.73 -2.75
C LEU A 147 17.66 -4.13 -3.12
N ASP A 148 18.68 -4.96 -3.35
CA ASP A 148 20.02 -4.52 -3.75
C ASP A 148 19.99 -3.88 -5.13
N TYR A 149 19.21 -4.43 -6.05
CA TYR A 149 18.98 -3.81 -7.34
C TYR A 149 18.34 -2.42 -7.19
N LEU A 150 17.26 -2.29 -6.40
CA LEU A 150 16.61 -1.00 -6.12
C LEU A 150 17.61 0.00 -5.50
N LEU A 151 18.42 -0.42 -4.52
CA LEU A 151 19.41 0.43 -3.85
C LEU A 151 20.55 0.89 -4.78
N SER A 152 20.82 0.15 -5.86
CA SER A 152 21.81 0.51 -6.88
C SER A 152 21.33 1.59 -7.83
N GLN A 153 20.02 1.82 -7.91
CA GLN A 153 19.43 2.85 -8.77
C GLN A 153 19.74 4.25 -8.24
N ARG A 154 19.70 5.23 -9.15
CA ARG A 154 19.91 6.64 -8.81
C ARG A 154 18.67 7.44 -9.22
N TYR A 155 18.02 8.02 -8.22
CA TYR A 155 16.88 8.93 -8.42
C TYR A 155 17.22 10.31 -7.88
N ASP A 156 16.65 11.34 -8.48
CA ASP A 156 16.76 12.69 -7.96
C ASP A 156 15.98 12.78 -6.63
N ASN A 157 16.70 12.92 -5.54
CA ASN A 157 16.15 12.97 -4.18
C ASN A 157 15.55 14.34 -3.83
N SER A 158 15.61 15.34 -4.72
CA SER A 158 15.14 16.69 -4.44
C SER A 158 13.66 16.74 -4.03
N THR A 159 12.86 15.77 -4.51
CA THR A 159 11.43 15.65 -4.23
C THR A 159 11.09 14.59 -3.17
N CYS A 160 12.06 13.75 -2.79
CA CYS A 160 11.90 12.72 -1.74
C CYS A 160 12.11 13.23 -0.32
N TYR A 161 12.57 14.46 -0.16
CA TYR A 161 12.91 14.99 1.15
C TYR A 161 11.66 15.32 1.97
N ILE A 162 11.33 14.45 2.91
CA ILE A 162 10.39 14.77 3.99
C ILE A 162 11.24 15.29 5.16
N LYS A 163 11.15 16.59 5.44
CA LYS A 163 11.87 17.26 6.53
C LYS A 163 11.67 16.48 7.84
N GLY A 164 12.75 15.94 8.39
CA GLY A 164 12.75 15.23 9.67
C GLY A 164 12.72 13.70 9.58
N VAL A 165 12.61 13.08 8.41
CA VAL A 165 12.64 11.60 8.27
C VAL A 165 14.07 11.07 8.10
N GLY A 166 15.03 11.91 7.78
CA GLY A 166 16.47 11.58 7.81
C GLY A 166 16.94 10.49 6.83
N ASN A 167 16.09 10.03 5.93
CA ASN A 167 16.41 8.98 4.97
C ASN A 167 16.17 9.48 3.54
N ASP A 168 17.24 9.72 2.82
CA ASP A 168 17.26 10.22 1.45
C ASP A 168 16.66 9.25 0.40
N LYS A 169 16.47 7.97 0.79
CA LYS A 169 15.94 6.91 -0.08
C LYS A 169 14.50 6.51 0.22
N TRP A 170 13.80 7.25 1.06
CA TRP A 170 12.44 6.91 1.51
C TRP A 170 11.44 6.61 0.39
N CYS A 171 11.49 7.35 -0.73
CA CYS A 171 10.57 7.18 -1.85
C CYS A 171 11.17 6.41 -3.05
N TYR A 172 12.29 5.72 -2.88
CA TYR A 172 12.93 5.02 -3.99
C TYR A 172 12.04 3.93 -4.60
N ASP A 173 11.24 3.24 -3.78
CA ASP A 173 10.25 2.28 -4.22
C ASP A 173 9.22 2.91 -5.17
N GLU A 174 8.68 4.08 -4.83
CA GLU A 174 7.70 4.80 -5.65
C GLU A 174 8.31 5.32 -6.95
N TYR A 175 9.52 5.89 -6.92
CA TYR A 175 10.20 6.36 -8.14
C TYR A 175 10.55 5.21 -9.07
N HIS A 176 11.09 4.13 -8.52
CA HIS A 176 11.44 2.95 -9.31
C HIS A 176 10.20 2.33 -9.95
N ALA A 177 9.15 2.10 -9.16
CA ALA A 177 7.89 1.58 -9.66
C ALA A 177 7.30 2.50 -10.75
N THR A 178 7.31 3.81 -10.54
CA THR A 178 6.80 4.78 -11.52
C THR A 178 7.55 4.69 -12.85
N GLU A 179 8.89 4.70 -12.80
CA GLU A 179 9.71 4.66 -14.02
C GLU A 179 9.43 3.40 -14.86
N LEU A 180 9.30 2.25 -14.21
CA LEU A 180 9.01 1.00 -14.89
C LEU A 180 7.56 0.92 -15.37
N LEU A 181 6.61 1.31 -14.52
CA LEU A 181 5.19 1.24 -14.83
C LEU A 181 4.76 2.15 -15.96
N LEU A 182 5.32 3.37 -16.06
CA LEU A 182 5.01 4.27 -17.17
C LEU A 182 5.48 3.73 -18.54
N LYS A 183 6.41 2.77 -18.56
CA LYS A 183 6.85 2.05 -19.75
C LYS A 183 6.07 0.73 -19.97
N TYR A 184 5.27 0.31 -18.99
CA TYR A 184 4.53 -0.95 -19.05
C TYR A 184 3.25 -0.79 -19.86
N LYS A 185 3.14 -1.49 -20.99
CA LYS A 185 2.05 -1.33 -21.97
C LYS A 185 0.65 -1.66 -21.42
N ASP A 186 0.59 -2.53 -20.39
CA ASP A 186 -0.65 -3.00 -19.78
C ASP A 186 -1.00 -2.26 -18.48
N LEU A 187 -0.38 -1.09 -18.24
CA LEU A 187 -0.74 -0.19 -17.14
C LEU A 187 -2.08 0.49 -17.41
N ILE A 188 -2.95 0.45 -16.42
CA ILE A 188 -4.22 1.21 -16.38
C ILE A 188 -4.21 2.11 -15.16
N MET A 189 -4.45 3.41 -15.38
CA MET A 189 -4.61 4.37 -14.31
C MET A 189 -6.09 4.69 -14.09
N VAL A 190 -6.55 4.55 -12.86
CA VAL A 190 -7.93 4.83 -12.45
C VAL A 190 -7.93 6.05 -11.52
N ASN A 191 -8.52 7.15 -11.99
CA ASN A 191 -8.58 8.37 -11.20
C ASN A 191 -9.59 8.25 -10.05
N ARG A 192 -9.24 8.85 -8.92
CA ARG A 192 -10.16 9.03 -7.80
C ARG A 192 -11.19 10.11 -8.12
N ILE A 193 -12.45 9.86 -7.80
CA ILE A 193 -13.49 10.90 -7.89
C ILE A 193 -13.18 12.00 -6.86
N GLY A 194 -13.23 13.25 -7.30
CA GLY A 194 -12.91 14.40 -6.44
C GLY A 194 -11.40 14.66 -6.24
N GLY A 195 -10.54 14.05 -7.08
CA GLY A 195 -9.09 14.23 -7.03
C GLY A 195 -8.42 13.46 -5.91
N GLN A 196 -7.18 13.82 -5.57
CA GLN A 196 -6.32 13.07 -4.66
C GLN A 196 -6.93 12.80 -3.27
N SER A 197 -7.58 13.80 -2.69
CA SER A 197 -8.21 13.73 -1.35
C SER A 197 -9.73 13.49 -1.43
N GLY A 198 -10.27 13.33 -2.65
CA GLY A 198 -11.71 13.12 -2.82
C GLY A 198 -12.19 11.85 -2.14
N HIS A 199 -13.29 11.94 -1.39
CA HIS A 199 -13.89 10.82 -0.67
C HIS A 199 -12.92 10.10 0.30
N ARG A 200 -11.98 10.86 0.91
CA ARG A 200 -11.03 10.39 1.91
C ARG A 200 -11.23 11.12 3.23
N ILE A 201 -11.03 10.43 4.34
CA ILE A 201 -10.79 11.04 5.65
C ILE A 201 -9.28 11.16 5.78
N ASP A 202 -8.74 12.38 5.78
CA ASP A 202 -7.29 12.59 5.81
C ASP A 202 -6.83 13.10 7.17
N ARG A 203 -5.64 12.67 7.59
CA ARG A 203 -5.02 13.07 8.85
C ARG A 203 -4.73 14.56 8.96
N THR A 204 -4.67 15.27 7.85
CA THR A 204 -4.46 16.73 7.83
C THR A 204 -5.72 17.52 8.17
N ASP A 205 -6.88 16.89 7.94
CA ASP A 205 -8.20 17.41 8.32
C ASP A 205 -9.06 16.22 8.77
N TRP A 206 -8.97 15.86 10.07
CA TRP A 206 -9.65 14.69 10.63
C TRP A 206 -11.13 15.01 10.92
N THR A 207 -11.84 15.39 9.86
CA THR A 207 -13.28 15.62 9.90
C THR A 207 -14.01 14.55 9.09
N TYR A 208 -15.08 14.00 9.65
CA TYR A 208 -15.86 12.97 8.99
C TYR A 208 -17.31 12.96 9.46
N ASP A 209 -18.14 12.36 8.62
CA ASP A 209 -19.56 12.11 8.86
C ASP A 209 -19.79 10.59 8.91
N ILE A 210 -20.30 10.09 10.03
CA ILE A 210 -20.56 8.66 10.25
C ILE A 210 -21.56 8.10 9.24
N ASP A 211 -22.57 8.85 8.86
CA ASP A 211 -23.55 8.38 7.88
C ASP A 211 -22.96 8.30 6.47
N LYS A 212 -21.99 9.16 6.16
CA LYS A 212 -21.21 9.06 4.93
C LYS A 212 -20.25 7.84 4.92
N ILE A 213 -19.70 7.45 6.08
CA ILE A 213 -18.92 6.22 6.20
C ILE A 213 -19.83 5.01 5.93
N LYS A 214 -21.01 4.97 6.57
CA LYS A 214 -21.99 3.87 6.41
C LYS A 214 -22.51 3.76 4.98
N SER A 215 -22.74 4.89 4.32
CA SER A 215 -23.23 4.94 2.93
C SER A 215 -22.16 4.60 1.87
N GLY A 216 -20.88 4.41 2.27
CA GLY A 216 -19.77 4.15 1.35
C GLY A 216 -19.29 5.40 0.60
N TYR A 217 -19.64 6.61 1.07
CA TYR A 217 -19.16 7.85 0.46
C TYR A 217 -17.65 7.99 0.57
N TYR A 218 -17.08 7.68 1.75
CA TYR A 218 -15.64 7.65 1.90
C TYR A 218 -15.08 6.33 1.39
N TYR A 219 -14.01 6.40 0.62
CA TYR A 219 -13.32 5.23 0.08
C TYR A 219 -12.32 4.64 1.05
N ASP A 220 -11.59 5.52 1.73
CA ASP A 220 -10.54 5.18 2.69
C ASP A 220 -10.32 6.32 3.70
N SER A 221 -9.46 6.03 4.68
CA SER A 221 -8.91 7.03 5.58
C SER A 221 -7.39 6.94 5.61
N HIS A 222 -6.71 8.07 5.51
CA HIS A 222 -5.30 8.22 5.84
C HIS A 222 -5.19 8.67 7.29
N SER A 223 -4.99 7.72 8.20
CA SER A 223 -5.30 7.89 9.62
C SER A 223 -4.35 8.80 10.38
N ILE A 224 -4.89 9.48 11.40
CA ILE A 224 -4.08 10.24 12.37
C ILE A 224 -3.18 9.28 13.17
N ARG A 225 -1.96 9.73 13.49
CA ARG A 225 -0.96 8.94 14.20
C ARG A 225 -0.52 9.63 15.50
N PRO A 226 -0.08 8.92 16.53
CA PRO A 226 -0.07 7.45 16.65
C PRO A 226 -1.46 6.87 16.96
N TYR A 227 -1.69 5.60 16.58
CA TYR A 227 -2.98 4.93 16.80
C TYR A 227 -3.39 4.89 18.27
N LYS A 228 -2.49 4.47 19.17
CA LYS A 228 -2.79 4.35 20.61
C LYS A 228 -3.34 5.63 21.25
N GLN A 229 -2.85 6.80 20.82
CA GLN A 229 -3.32 8.10 21.34
C GLN A 229 -4.64 8.53 20.70
N ASN A 230 -4.97 8.03 19.53
CA ASN A 230 -6.15 8.42 18.75
C ASN A 230 -7.15 7.27 18.60
N LYS A 231 -6.97 6.20 19.39
CA LYS A 231 -7.74 4.95 19.27
C LYS A 231 -9.25 5.21 19.25
N ASP A 232 -9.76 5.97 20.22
CA ASP A 232 -11.19 6.25 20.34
C ASP A 232 -11.76 7.02 19.13
N ALA A 233 -10.96 7.83 18.47
CA ALA A 233 -11.36 8.56 17.27
C ALA A 233 -11.33 7.68 16.02
N ILE A 234 -10.36 6.73 15.96
CA ILE A 234 -10.17 5.83 14.82
C ILE A 234 -11.17 4.67 14.88
N ASP A 235 -11.39 4.09 16.05
CA ASP A 235 -12.29 2.93 16.23
C ASP A 235 -13.77 3.28 16.02
N LYS A 236 -14.11 4.56 15.92
CA LYS A 236 -15.46 5.02 15.54
C LYS A 236 -15.74 4.94 14.04
N LEU A 237 -14.68 4.80 13.22
CA LEU A 237 -14.79 4.67 11.77
C LEU A 237 -15.20 3.25 11.37
#